data_2c2c1405de18f6f319b0bbbd8726ec72
#
_entry.id   2c2c1405de18f6f319b0bbbd8726ec72
#
_cell.length_a   1.000
_cell.length_b   1.000
_cell.length_c   1.000
_cell.angle_alpha   90.00
_cell.angle_beta   90.00
_cell.angle_gamma   90.00
#
_symmetry.space_group_name_H-M   'P 1'
#
loop_
_entity.id
_entity.type
_entity.pdbx_description
1 polymer ?
#
loop_
_entity_poly.entity_id
_entity_poly.type
_entity_poly.pdbx_seq_one_letter_code
_entity_poly.pdbx_strand_id
1 'polypeptide(L)'
;SLLISNQYLVKFQNNSFKSGNQEYSSIFQEDSLSYIKEAEKIADFLRVVSAIGGLLNFEDERIQRDFVNSITRVMNMEIANQNKTLGAANKQLRSISVLENMLDMNKLSKSMKEAIELRKENPEASLQELSEISGEVFNKNISKSALNHRFRNINDLADQIMENLNE
;
A
#
# COMPACT_ATOMS: atom_id res chain seq x y z
N SER A 1 18.47 -7.76 4.39
CA SER A 1 19.65 -8.61 4.21
C SER A 1 19.21 -10.06 4.11
N LEU A 2 19.22 -10.59 2.91
CA LEU A 2 18.71 -11.90 2.52
C LEU A 2 19.71 -13.00 2.87
N LEU A 3 19.43 -13.73 3.94
CA LEU A 3 20.01 -15.02 4.23
C LEU A 3 19.07 -16.14 3.74
N ILE A 4 18.84 -16.20 2.45
CA ILE A 4 18.19 -17.34 1.78
C ILE A 4 19.12 -17.77 0.67
N SER A 5 20.11 -18.56 1.00
CA SER A 5 20.92 -19.04 -0.11
C SER A 5 21.75 -20.29 0.13
N ASN A 6 21.78 -20.82 1.33
CA ASN A 6 22.69 -21.96 1.55
C ASN A 6 22.05 -23.35 1.52
N GLN A 7 20.73 -23.46 1.29
CA GLN A 7 20.08 -24.79 1.26
C GLN A 7 20.08 -25.48 -0.12
N TYR A 8 20.36 -24.76 -1.20
CA TYR A 8 20.32 -25.33 -2.55
C TYR A 8 21.67 -25.30 -3.28
N LEU A 9 22.74 -25.39 -2.52
CA LEU A 9 24.09 -25.53 -3.06
C LEU A 9 24.32 -26.99 -3.38
N VAL A 10 24.08 -27.40 -4.62
CA VAL A 10 24.33 -28.77 -5.07
C VAL A 10 25.74 -28.85 -5.59
N LYS A 11 26.59 -29.62 -4.91
CA LYS A 11 27.96 -29.91 -5.33
C LYS A 11 27.92 -31.14 -6.23
N PHE A 12 28.10 -30.96 -7.53
CA PHE A 12 28.27 -32.07 -8.48
C PHE A 12 29.75 -32.32 -8.70
N GLN A 13 30.23 -33.52 -8.38
CA GLN A 13 31.48 -34.06 -8.88
C GLN A 13 31.20 -34.84 -10.17
N ASN A 14 31.84 -34.41 -11.24
CA ASN A 14 32.04 -35.05 -12.53
C ASN A 14 31.25 -36.33 -12.81
N ASN A 15 30.04 -36.20 -13.40
CA ASN A 15 29.47 -37.23 -14.26
C ASN A 15 28.65 -36.54 -15.34
N SER A 16 29.06 -36.73 -16.59
CA SER A 16 28.37 -36.19 -17.76
C SER A 16 26.98 -36.83 -17.90
N PHE A 17 25.94 -36.07 -17.63
CA PHE A 17 24.58 -36.45 -17.93
C PHE A 17 24.23 -36.02 -19.37
N LYS A 18 24.07 -37.00 -20.26
CA LYS A 18 23.46 -36.80 -21.59
C LYS A 18 21.97 -37.07 -21.47
N SER A 19 21.17 -36.07 -21.49
CA SER A 19 19.75 -36.15 -21.71
C SER A 19 19.35 -35.15 -22.79
N GLY A 20 18.78 -35.66 -23.87
CA GLY A 20 18.09 -35.07 -24.99
C GLY A 20 18.11 -33.56 -25.21
N ASN A 21 18.81 -33.16 -26.28
CA ASN A 21 18.59 -31.97 -27.11
C ASN A 21 18.35 -30.59 -26.52
N GLN A 22 18.93 -30.24 -25.36
CA GLN A 22 19.20 -28.83 -25.05
C GLN A 22 20.53 -28.71 -24.31
N GLU A 23 21.35 -27.74 -24.76
CA GLU A 23 22.67 -27.42 -24.25
C GLU A 23 22.62 -26.93 -22.80
N TYR A 24 22.68 -27.86 -21.85
CA TYR A 24 23.00 -27.54 -20.44
C TYR A 24 24.51 -27.56 -20.20
N SER A 25 25.31 -27.67 -21.26
CA SER A 25 26.79 -27.76 -21.19
C SER A 25 27.49 -26.50 -20.67
N SER A 26 26.80 -25.34 -20.67
CA SER A 26 27.38 -24.11 -20.14
C SER A 26 27.25 -23.96 -18.64
N ILE A 27 26.56 -24.87 -17.96
CA ILE A 27 26.32 -24.80 -16.50
C ILE A 27 27.41 -25.52 -15.70
N PHE A 28 28.17 -26.42 -16.33
CA PHE A 28 29.15 -27.27 -15.65
C PHE A 28 30.53 -27.08 -16.25
N GLN A 29 31.24 -26.07 -15.77
CA GLN A 29 32.71 -25.96 -15.97
C GLN A 29 33.41 -26.53 -14.74
N GLU A 30 34.44 -27.35 -14.96
CA GLU A 30 35.25 -27.94 -13.88
C GLU A 30 35.67 -26.86 -12.88
N ASP A 31 35.45 -27.13 -11.60
CA ASP A 31 35.84 -26.29 -10.44
C ASP A 31 35.13 -24.95 -10.25
N SER A 32 34.02 -24.67 -10.93
CA SER A 32 33.23 -23.47 -10.66
C SER A 32 31.94 -23.76 -9.90
N LEU A 33 31.69 -22.97 -8.87
CA LEU A 33 30.43 -22.98 -8.10
C LEU A 33 29.36 -22.25 -8.93
N SER A 34 28.48 -22.98 -9.59
CA SER A 34 27.36 -22.42 -10.33
C SER A 34 26.13 -22.38 -9.47
N TYR A 35 25.39 -21.26 -9.52
CA TYR A 35 24.11 -21.13 -8.82
C TYR A 35 23.01 -20.64 -9.78
N ILE A 36 21.80 -21.15 -9.56
CA ILE A 36 20.61 -20.79 -10.34
C ILE A 36 19.84 -19.75 -9.54
N LYS A 37 19.58 -18.57 -10.13
CA LYS A 37 18.84 -17.48 -9.49
C LYS A 37 17.35 -17.48 -9.77
N GLU A 38 16.98 -17.94 -10.97
CA GLU A 38 15.61 -17.88 -11.44
C GLU A 38 14.83 -19.08 -10.90
N ALA A 39 13.72 -18.79 -10.22
CA ALA A 39 12.91 -19.82 -9.56
C ALA A 39 12.38 -20.88 -10.55
N GLU A 40 12.02 -20.49 -11.76
CA GLU A 40 11.55 -21.41 -12.79
C GLU A 40 12.65 -22.39 -13.22
N LYS A 41 13.88 -21.88 -13.40
CA LYS A 41 15.04 -22.72 -13.75
C LYS A 41 15.43 -23.66 -12.60
N ILE A 42 15.24 -23.25 -11.35
CA ILE A 42 15.44 -24.12 -10.19
C ILE A 42 14.42 -25.27 -10.23
N ALA A 43 13.15 -24.96 -10.46
CA ALA A 43 12.11 -25.96 -10.56
C ALA A 43 12.35 -26.93 -11.73
N ASP A 44 12.76 -26.41 -12.89
CA ASP A 44 13.10 -27.24 -14.06
C ASP A 44 14.31 -28.14 -13.79
N PHE A 45 15.34 -27.62 -13.15
CA PHE A 45 16.50 -28.42 -12.73
C PHE A 45 16.09 -29.57 -11.80
N LEU A 46 15.30 -29.26 -10.74
CA LEU A 46 14.82 -30.27 -9.79
C LEU A 46 13.98 -31.35 -10.48
N ARG A 47 13.22 -30.97 -11.50
CA ARG A 47 12.42 -31.88 -12.32
C ARG A 47 13.31 -32.80 -13.17
N VAL A 48 14.35 -32.24 -13.81
CA VAL A 48 15.29 -32.99 -14.66
C VAL A 48 16.08 -34.01 -13.85
N VAL A 49 16.53 -33.66 -12.64
CA VAL A 49 17.25 -34.60 -11.77
C VAL A 49 16.33 -35.53 -10.98
N SER A 50 15.02 -35.52 -11.28
CA SER A 50 14.00 -36.33 -10.61
C SER A 50 13.92 -36.16 -9.10
N ALA A 51 14.32 -34.99 -8.59
CA ALA A 51 14.25 -34.62 -7.17
C ALA A 51 12.83 -34.15 -6.80
N ILE A 52 11.83 -35.02 -6.94
CA ILE A 52 10.41 -34.67 -6.80
C ILE A 52 10.10 -34.09 -5.43
N GLY A 53 10.64 -34.67 -4.34
CA GLY A 53 10.42 -34.12 -2.98
C GLY A 53 11.00 -32.72 -2.83
N GLY A 54 12.18 -32.46 -3.41
CA GLY A 54 12.81 -31.14 -3.42
C GLY A 54 12.00 -30.13 -4.25
N LEU A 55 11.46 -30.56 -5.38
CA LEU A 55 10.59 -29.74 -6.23
C LEU A 55 9.31 -29.32 -5.50
N LEU A 56 8.62 -30.24 -4.83
CA LEU A 56 7.41 -29.96 -4.09
C LEU A 56 7.69 -28.97 -2.94
N ASN A 57 8.70 -29.20 -2.14
CA ASN A 57 9.09 -28.30 -1.07
C ASN A 57 9.44 -26.89 -1.60
N PHE A 58 10.16 -26.82 -2.72
CA PHE A 58 10.52 -25.54 -3.33
C PHE A 58 9.30 -24.76 -3.82
N GLU A 59 8.33 -25.43 -4.46
CA GLU A 59 7.09 -24.81 -4.91
C GLU A 59 6.20 -24.40 -3.73
N ASP A 60 6.11 -25.19 -2.67
CA ASP A 60 5.38 -24.84 -1.46
C ASP A 60 5.97 -23.58 -0.81
N GLU A 61 7.29 -23.49 -0.68
CA GLU A 61 7.95 -22.27 -0.17
C GLU A 61 7.72 -21.05 -1.07
N ARG A 62 7.69 -21.24 -2.39
CA ARG A 62 7.32 -20.16 -3.34
C ARG A 62 5.92 -19.66 -3.09
N ILE A 63 4.95 -20.57 -3.05
CA ILE A 63 3.53 -20.23 -2.83
C ILE A 63 3.36 -19.49 -1.51
N GLN A 64 3.95 -19.98 -0.43
CA GLN A 64 3.88 -19.34 0.87
C GLN A 64 4.48 -17.93 0.87
N ARG A 65 5.64 -17.76 0.24
CA ARG A 65 6.31 -16.45 0.14
C ARG A 65 5.49 -15.46 -0.70
N ASP A 66 4.96 -15.91 -1.84
CA ASP A 66 4.13 -15.07 -2.70
C ASP A 66 2.82 -14.67 -2.00
N PHE A 67 2.24 -15.58 -1.22
CA PHE A 67 1.08 -15.31 -0.39
C PHE A 67 1.37 -14.24 0.67
N VAL A 68 2.43 -14.42 1.47
CA VAL A 68 2.85 -13.43 2.48
C VAL A 68 3.17 -12.07 1.84
N ASN A 69 3.88 -12.07 0.72
CA ASN A 69 4.21 -10.84 -0.01
C ASN A 69 2.96 -10.13 -0.53
N SER A 70 1.95 -10.88 -0.99
CA SER A 70 0.69 -10.31 -1.46
C SER A 70 -0.10 -9.67 -0.32
N ILE A 71 -0.21 -10.35 0.83
CA ILE A 71 -0.84 -9.80 2.04
C ILE A 71 -0.11 -8.55 2.49
N THR A 72 1.21 -8.59 2.58
CA THR A 72 2.02 -7.44 3.01
C THR A 72 1.81 -6.23 2.09
N ARG A 73 1.73 -6.44 0.77
CA ARG A 73 1.43 -5.36 -0.19
C ARG A 73 0.05 -4.75 0.03
N VAL A 74 -0.97 -5.59 0.23
CA VAL A 74 -2.34 -5.12 0.50
C VAL A 74 -2.39 -4.34 1.82
N MET A 75 -1.78 -4.86 2.88
CA MET A 75 -1.71 -4.19 4.18
C MET A 75 -0.98 -2.83 4.08
N ASN A 76 0.16 -2.78 3.41
CA ASN A 76 0.91 -1.54 3.23
C ASN A 76 0.12 -0.50 2.44
N MET A 77 -0.62 -0.94 1.41
CA MET A 77 -1.50 -0.06 0.64
C MET A 77 -2.62 0.48 1.52
N GLU A 78 -3.25 -0.35 2.35
CA GLU A 78 -4.33 0.06 3.24
C GLU A 78 -3.83 1.03 4.31
N ILE A 79 -2.69 0.74 4.95
CA ILE A 79 -2.06 1.66 5.92
C ILE A 79 -1.73 3.01 5.28
N ALA A 80 -1.20 3.01 4.05
CA ALA A 80 -0.91 4.25 3.33
C ALA A 80 -2.17 5.05 3.02
N ASN A 81 -3.27 4.38 2.65
CA ASN A 81 -4.57 5.02 2.40
C ASN A 81 -5.15 5.62 3.68
N GLN A 82 -5.11 4.87 4.79
CA GLN A 82 -5.57 5.35 6.10
C GLN A 82 -4.75 6.57 6.57
N ASN A 83 -3.44 6.50 6.49
CA ASN A 83 -2.56 7.62 6.85
C ASN A 83 -2.85 8.88 6.02
N LYS A 84 -3.10 8.72 4.72
CA LYS A 84 -3.48 9.82 3.83
C LYS A 84 -4.83 10.43 4.24
N THR A 85 -5.80 9.58 4.57
CA THR A 85 -7.13 10.01 5.02
C THR A 85 -7.05 10.77 6.35
N LEU A 86 -6.35 10.22 7.35
CA LEU A 86 -6.15 10.87 8.64
C LEU A 86 -5.36 12.17 8.52
N GLY A 87 -4.34 12.22 7.67
CA GLY A 87 -3.59 13.45 7.39
C GLY A 87 -4.47 14.55 6.83
N ALA A 88 -5.37 14.23 5.88
CA ALA A 88 -6.33 15.17 5.34
C ALA A 88 -7.37 15.62 6.38
N ALA A 89 -7.89 14.70 7.18
CA ALA A 89 -8.85 14.99 8.25
C ALA A 89 -8.22 15.93 9.31
N ASN A 90 -7.00 15.65 9.73
CA ASN A 90 -6.26 16.48 10.67
C ASN A 90 -6.00 17.91 10.14
N LYS A 91 -5.64 18.04 8.84
CA LYS A 91 -5.53 19.35 8.21
C LYS A 91 -6.86 20.10 8.27
N GLN A 92 -7.97 19.45 7.93
CA GLN A 92 -9.31 20.04 7.96
C GLN A 92 -9.70 20.50 9.37
N LEU A 93 -9.43 19.68 10.41
CA LEU A 93 -9.72 20.04 11.80
C LEU A 93 -8.89 21.23 12.28
N ARG A 94 -7.61 21.31 11.89
CA ARG A 94 -6.77 22.49 12.18
C ARG A 94 -7.33 23.75 11.55
N SER A 95 -7.71 23.68 10.27
CA SER A 95 -8.32 24.80 9.55
C SER A 95 -9.64 25.24 10.21
N ILE A 96 -10.47 24.28 10.62
CA ILE A 96 -11.71 24.56 11.36
C ILE A 96 -11.41 25.30 12.68
N SER A 97 -10.42 24.83 13.45
CA SER A 97 -10.02 25.46 14.71
C SER A 97 -9.54 26.91 14.51
N VAL A 98 -8.81 27.18 13.43
CA VAL A 98 -8.41 28.54 13.07
C VAL A 98 -9.64 29.42 12.80
N LEU A 99 -10.59 28.93 12.00
CA LEU A 99 -11.81 29.68 11.70
C LEU A 99 -12.66 29.95 12.93
N GLU A 100 -12.81 28.98 13.83
CA GLU A 100 -13.58 29.16 15.09
C GLU A 100 -12.96 30.18 16.02
N ASN A 101 -11.63 30.31 16.06
CA ASN A 101 -10.94 31.24 16.92
C ASN A 101 -10.84 32.66 16.35
N MET A 102 -10.83 32.80 15.01
CA MET A 102 -10.50 34.06 14.34
C MET A 102 -11.68 34.69 13.60
N LEU A 103 -12.75 33.93 13.33
CA LEU A 103 -13.87 34.41 12.55
C LEU A 103 -15.21 34.19 13.28
N ASP A 104 -16.14 35.12 13.08
CA ASP A 104 -17.53 34.89 13.48
C ASP A 104 -18.14 33.77 12.58
N MET A 105 -18.42 32.63 13.18
CA MET A 105 -18.99 31.45 12.49
C MET A 105 -20.32 31.78 11.79
N ASN A 106 -21.03 32.85 12.22
CA ASN A 106 -22.27 33.26 11.55
C ASN A 106 -22.05 33.78 10.14
N LYS A 107 -20.86 34.26 9.83
CA LYS A 107 -20.49 34.74 8.49
C LYS A 107 -20.19 33.63 7.48
N LEU A 108 -20.01 32.39 7.95
CA LEU A 108 -19.81 31.24 7.05
C LEU A 108 -21.10 30.83 6.36
N SER A 109 -20.97 30.35 5.11
CA SER A 109 -22.10 29.81 4.38
C SER A 109 -22.67 28.57 5.05
N LYS A 110 -23.96 28.33 4.88
CA LYS A 110 -24.63 27.15 5.43
C LYS A 110 -23.93 25.86 5.04
N SER A 111 -23.45 25.75 3.79
CA SER A 111 -22.75 24.58 3.28
C SER A 111 -21.39 24.32 3.96
N MET A 112 -20.68 25.38 4.36
CA MET A 112 -19.44 25.25 5.14
C MET A 112 -19.73 24.81 6.58
N LYS A 113 -20.77 25.35 7.20
CA LYS A 113 -21.20 24.96 8.55
C LYS A 113 -21.56 23.48 8.63
N GLU A 114 -22.34 22.99 7.67
CA GLU A 114 -22.69 21.56 7.54
C GLU A 114 -21.42 20.67 7.43
N ALA A 115 -20.44 21.08 6.64
CA ALA A 115 -19.19 20.33 6.50
C ALA A 115 -18.33 20.35 7.78
N ILE A 116 -18.28 21.48 8.48
CA ILE A 116 -17.60 21.65 9.76
C ILE A 116 -18.22 20.75 10.82
N GLU A 117 -19.55 20.75 10.94
CA GLU A 117 -20.29 19.91 11.88
C GLU A 117 -20.01 18.43 11.65
N LEU A 118 -20.15 17.95 10.41
CA LEU A 118 -19.85 16.57 10.05
C LEU A 118 -18.41 16.16 10.44
N ARG A 119 -17.42 17.02 10.19
CA ARG A 119 -16.02 16.71 10.49
C ARG A 119 -15.75 16.72 11.99
N LYS A 120 -16.34 17.61 12.75
CA LYS A 120 -16.18 17.68 14.20
C LYS A 120 -16.77 16.47 14.91
N GLU A 121 -17.94 16.01 14.47
CA GLU A 121 -18.57 14.82 15.01
C GLU A 121 -17.87 13.52 14.58
N ASN A 122 -17.22 13.53 13.42
CA ASN A 122 -16.55 12.36 12.84
C ASN A 122 -15.10 12.72 12.43
N PRO A 123 -14.19 12.89 13.39
CA PRO A 123 -12.86 13.45 13.16
C PRO A 123 -11.96 12.58 12.28
N GLU A 124 -12.12 11.27 12.29
CA GLU A 124 -11.28 10.31 11.56
C GLU A 124 -11.93 9.80 10.27
N ALA A 125 -13.21 10.07 10.08
CA ALA A 125 -13.96 9.55 8.95
C ALA A 125 -13.39 10.00 7.60
N SER A 126 -13.39 9.12 6.62
CA SER A 126 -13.07 9.44 5.24
C SER A 126 -14.15 10.36 4.63
N LEU A 127 -13.84 11.02 3.52
CA LEU A 127 -14.84 11.81 2.80
C LEU A 127 -16.00 10.96 2.27
N GLN A 128 -15.79 9.67 2.04
CA GLN A 128 -16.81 8.75 1.62
C GLN A 128 -17.80 8.48 2.77
N GLU A 129 -17.28 8.15 3.94
CA GLU A 129 -18.08 7.93 5.16
C GLU A 129 -18.85 9.20 5.55
N LEU A 130 -18.20 10.38 5.49
CA LEU A 130 -18.91 11.65 5.72
C LEU A 130 -20.04 11.90 4.72
N SER A 131 -19.88 11.46 3.47
CA SER A 131 -20.95 11.55 2.47
C SER A 131 -22.15 10.69 2.85
N GLU A 132 -21.91 9.49 3.36
CA GLU A 132 -22.95 8.55 3.82
C GLU A 132 -23.66 9.09 5.07
N ILE A 133 -22.88 9.52 6.08
CA ILE A 133 -23.39 10.12 7.32
C ILE A 133 -24.22 11.38 7.04
N SER A 134 -23.84 12.17 6.02
CA SER A 134 -24.59 13.40 5.69
C SER A 134 -26.04 13.14 5.30
N GLY A 135 -26.32 11.98 4.72
CA GLY A 135 -27.68 11.54 4.38
C GLY A 135 -28.53 11.30 5.63
N GLU A 136 -27.94 10.77 6.68
CA GLU A 136 -28.60 10.47 7.94
C GLU A 136 -28.82 11.74 8.77
N VAL A 137 -27.79 12.59 8.88
CA VAL A 137 -27.83 13.80 9.73
C VAL A 137 -28.68 14.91 9.11
N PHE A 138 -28.54 15.15 7.82
CA PHE A 138 -29.21 16.31 7.17
C PHE A 138 -30.38 15.92 6.28
N ASN A 139 -30.79 14.65 6.22
CA ASN A 139 -31.76 14.13 5.26
C ASN A 139 -31.41 14.52 3.80
N LYS A 140 -30.12 14.75 3.53
CA LYS A 140 -29.61 15.21 2.25
C LYS A 140 -28.21 14.64 2.04
N ASN A 141 -28.08 13.76 1.09
CA ASN A 141 -26.80 13.18 0.75
C ASN A 141 -25.88 14.24 0.09
N ILE A 142 -24.76 14.56 0.75
CA ILE A 142 -23.74 15.46 0.23
C ILE A 142 -22.65 14.60 -0.41
N SER A 143 -22.45 14.70 -1.72
CA SER A 143 -21.48 13.89 -2.42
C SER A 143 -20.05 14.14 -1.92
N LYS A 144 -19.20 13.11 -2.00
CA LYS A 144 -17.77 13.18 -1.69
C LYS A 144 -17.07 14.37 -2.39
N SER A 145 -17.41 14.63 -3.66
CA SER A 145 -16.86 15.75 -4.42
C SER A 145 -17.27 17.10 -3.83
N ALA A 146 -18.54 17.23 -3.43
CA ALA A 146 -19.05 18.45 -2.81
C ALA A 146 -18.40 18.68 -1.44
N LEU A 147 -18.23 17.64 -0.62
CA LEU A 147 -17.49 17.72 0.66
C LEU A 147 -16.04 18.12 0.43
N ASN A 148 -15.36 17.53 -0.53
CA ASN A 148 -13.99 17.89 -0.86
C ASN A 148 -13.85 19.36 -1.26
N HIS A 149 -14.77 19.87 -2.08
CA HIS A 149 -14.81 21.29 -2.45
C HIS A 149 -15.04 22.21 -1.24
N ARG A 150 -15.98 21.84 -0.35
CA ARG A 150 -16.25 22.61 0.88
C ARG A 150 -15.03 22.66 1.79
N PHE A 151 -14.35 21.53 2.01
CA PHE A 151 -13.14 21.49 2.83
C PHE A 151 -11.95 22.22 2.19
N ARG A 152 -11.86 22.24 0.87
CA ARG A 152 -10.87 23.07 0.19
C ARG A 152 -11.11 24.54 0.50
N ASN A 153 -12.34 25.03 0.35
CA ASN A 153 -12.67 26.42 0.66
C ASN A 153 -12.42 26.76 2.14
N ILE A 154 -12.69 25.83 3.07
CA ILE A 154 -12.41 26.00 4.50
C ILE A 154 -10.90 26.12 4.74
N ASN A 155 -10.08 25.27 4.11
CA ASN A 155 -8.64 25.32 4.24
C ASN A 155 -8.09 26.62 3.63
N ASP A 156 -8.53 27.00 2.43
CA ASP A 156 -8.06 28.22 1.75
C ASP A 156 -8.38 29.48 2.58
N LEU A 157 -9.56 29.54 3.20
CA LEU A 157 -9.95 30.63 4.08
C LEU A 157 -9.10 30.67 5.36
N ALA A 158 -8.82 29.52 5.96
CA ALA A 158 -7.97 29.45 7.15
C ALA A 158 -6.52 29.86 6.82
N ASP A 159 -6.00 29.39 5.68
CA ASP A 159 -4.65 29.73 5.21
C ASP A 159 -4.53 31.26 4.98
N GLN A 160 -5.52 31.93 4.36
CA GLN A 160 -5.60 33.39 4.18
C GLN A 160 -5.60 34.15 5.52
N ILE A 161 -6.35 33.66 6.51
CA ILE A 161 -6.38 34.30 7.84
C ILE A 161 -5.03 34.20 8.51
N MET A 162 -4.35 33.05 8.40
CA MET A 162 -3.03 32.84 8.98
C MET A 162 -1.94 33.69 8.30
N GLU A 163 -2.02 33.89 7.00
CA GLU A 163 -1.11 34.77 6.24
C GLU A 163 -1.26 36.22 6.69
N ASN A 164 -2.49 36.73 6.82
CA ASN A 164 -2.76 38.10 7.27
C ASN A 164 -2.36 38.39 8.72
N LEU A 165 -2.17 37.35 9.56
CA LEU A 165 -1.70 37.51 10.94
C LEU A 165 -0.18 37.53 11.03
N ASN A 166 0.53 37.11 9.99
CA ASN A 166 1.99 37.08 9.93
C ASN A 166 2.59 38.31 9.22
N GLU A 167 1.75 39.19 8.65
CA GLU A 167 2.11 40.51 8.12
C GLU A 167 1.94 41.61 9.21
#